data_02310df8b528e1f603dccc2c83db4267
#
_entry.id   02310df8b528e1f603dccc2c83db4267
#
_cell.length_a   1.000
_cell.length_b   1.000
_cell.length_c   1.000
_cell.angle_alpha   90.00
_cell.angle_beta   90.00
_cell.angle_gamma   90.00
#
_symmetry.space_group_name_H-M   'P 1'
#
loop_
_entity.id
_entity.type
_entity.pdbx_description
1 polymer ?
#
loop_
_entity_poly.entity_id
_entity_poly.type
_entity_poly.pdbx_seq_one_letter_code
_entity_poly.pdbx_strand_id
1 'polypeptide(L)'
;MKLVLLFTLFYLLISNQVDAGEFDNNKVEILAKSGFSWDGSHLPSYSTGVPEITILRITIPPDTQLPLHKHSHINAGVLLKGKLTVTTENGYTFYLKSGDSIVETVNKWHYGKNENSEPAEMIVFYAGVKDGINSIVKSYGE
;
A
#
# COMPACT_ATOMS: atom_id res chain seq x y z
N MET A 1 16.94 44.97 51.07
CA MET A 1 17.29 44.59 49.69
C MET A 1 16.92 43.11 49.51
N LYS A 2 15.77 42.81 48.89
CA LYS A 2 15.29 41.43 48.67
C LYS A 2 15.65 41.02 47.22
N LEU A 3 16.54 40.04 47.12
CA LEU A 3 16.96 39.46 45.84
C LEU A 3 15.85 38.51 45.37
N VAL A 4 15.16 38.84 44.26
CA VAL A 4 14.17 37.96 43.61
C VAL A 4 14.92 37.16 42.59
N LEU A 5 15.07 35.87 42.83
CA LEU A 5 15.63 34.92 41.86
C LEU A 5 14.53 34.50 40.87
N LEU A 6 14.63 34.97 39.62
CA LEU A 6 13.76 34.55 38.54
C LEU A 6 14.28 33.20 38.00
N PHE A 7 13.56 32.11 38.29
CA PHE A 7 13.77 30.82 37.60
C PHE A 7 13.05 30.84 36.23
N THR A 8 13.81 31.04 35.17
CA THR A 8 13.33 30.81 33.82
C THR A 8 13.37 29.33 33.53
N LEU A 9 12.19 28.69 33.51
CA LEU A 9 12.00 27.31 33.12
C LEU A 9 12.14 27.20 31.58
N PHE A 10 13.29 26.71 31.13
CA PHE A 10 13.55 26.45 29.72
C PHE A 10 12.88 25.14 29.38
N TYR A 11 11.67 25.19 28.78
CA TYR A 11 11.04 24.03 28.18
C TYR A 11 11.79 23.64 26.90
N LEU A 12 12.60 22.58 26.99
CA LEU A 12 13.24 21.95 25.85
C LEU A 12 12.16 21.13 25.12
N LEU A 13 11.56 21.71 24.07
CA LEU A 13 10.73 20.96 23.12
C LEU A 13 11.66 20.03 22.34
N ILE A 14 11.78 18.78 22.82
CA ILE A 14 12.37 17.70 22.02
C ILE A 14 11.34 17.37 20.93
N SER A 15 11.46 18.01 19.79
CA SER A 15 10.81 17.55 18.57
C SER A 15 11.47 16.23 18.18
N ASN A 16 10.77 15.10 18.36
CA ASN A 16 11.14 13.84 17.75
C ASN A 16 11.01 13.99 16.23
N GLN A 17 12.00 14.60 15.61
CA GLN A 17 12.21 14.48 14.18
C GLN A 17 12.70 13.05 13.97
N VAL A 18 11.89 12.23 13.30
CA VAL A 18 12.37 11.01 12.69
C VAL A 18 13.34 11.45 11.61
N ASP A 19 14.61 11.45 11.95
CA ASP A 19 15.71 11.71 11.04
C ASP A 19 15.68 10.56 10.00
N ALA A 20 15.13 10.86 8.83
CA ALA A 20 15.36 10.05 7.65
C ALA A 20 16.85 10.28 7.32
N GLY A 21 17.70 9.34 7.78
CA GLY A 21 19.14 9.45 7.73
C GLY A 21 19.62 10.09 6.45
N GLU A 22 20.46 11.07 6.57
CA GLU A 22 21.11 11.85 5.52
C GLU A 22 21.90 10.91 4.63
N PHE A 23 21.24 10.35 3.60
CA PHE A 23 21.93 9.68 2.49
C PHE A 23 22.43 10.79 1.55
N ASP A 24 23.66 11.17 1.74
CA ASP A 24 24.36 12.18 0.92
C ASP A 24 24.21 11.82 -0.57
N ASN A 25 23.54 12.69 -1.35
CA ASN A 25 23.17 12.55 -2.77
C ASN A 25 22.04 11.55 -3.13
N ASN A 26 21.32 10.95 -2.20
CA ASN A 26 20.16 10.09 -2.51
C ASN A 26 18.84 10.88 -2.43
N LYS A 27 18.05 10.80 -3.49
CA LYS A 27 16.66 11.30 -3.48
C LYS A 27 15.75 10.23 -2.87
N VAL A 28 15.09 10.55 -1.75
CA VAL A 28 14.07 9.71 -1.13
C VAL A 28 12.69 10.29 -1.44
N GLU A 29 11.78 9.47 -1.94
CA GLU A 29 10.42 9.83 -2.26
C GLU A 29 9.45 8.86 -1.58
N ILE A 30 8.45 9.40 -0.86
CA ILE A 30 7.39 8.59 -0.25
C ILE A 30 6.31 8.35 -1.31
N LEU A 31 6.21 7.13 -1.85
CA LEU A 31 5.20 6.75 -2.82
C LEU A 31 3.83 6.50 -2.18
N ALA A 32 3.79 5.99 -0.96
CA ALA A 32 2.58 5.84 -0.16
C ALA A 32 2.91 5.86 1.34
N LYS A 33 2.05 6.52 2.13
CA LYS A 33 2.04 6.46 3.59
C LYS A 33 0.60 6.65 4.03
N SER A 34 -0.11 5.56 4.33
CA SER A 34 -1.55 5.60 4.59
C SER A 34 -1.98 4.54 5.60
N GLY A 35 -2.96 4.89 6.42
CA GLY A 35 -3.76 3.93 7.21
C GLY A 35 -5.07 3.54 6.53
N PHE A 36 -5.21 3.90 5.24
CA PHE A 36 -6.40 3.65 4.44
C PHE A 36 -6.03 2.96 3.14
N SER A 37 -6.91 2.07 2.67
CA SER A 37 -6.89 1.53 1.32
C SER A 37 -7.27 2.59 0.29
N TRP A 38 -6.99 2.32 -0.99
CA TRP A 38 -7.30 3.24 -2.09
C TRP A 38 -8.79 3.59 -2.22
N ASP A 39 -9.71 2.75 -1.73
CA ASP A 39 -11.16 2.99 -1.72
C ASP A 39 -11.65 3.80 -0.50
N GLY A 40 -10.72 4.29 0.34
CA GLY A 40 -11.00 5.05 1.55
C GLY A 40 -11.33 4.21 2.78
N SER A 41 -11.32 2.88 2.68
CA SER A 41 -11.54 2.02 3.86
C SER A 41 -10.31 1.99 4.76
N HIS A 42 -10.54 1.93 6.08
CA HIS A 42 -9.46 1.74 7.04
C HIS A 42 -8.74 0.41 6.83
N LEU A 43 -7.42 0.42 6.91
CA LEU A 43 -6.65 -0.81 6.99
C LEU A 43 -6.96 -1.51 8.32
N PRO A 44 -7.07 -2.85 8.33
CA PRO A 44 -7.18 -3.61 9.57
C PRO A 44 -5.88 -3.57 10.36
N SER A 45 -5.90 -4.08 11.58
CA SER A 45 -4.67 -4.41 12.31
C SER A 45 -3.85 -5.42 11.52
N TYR A 46 -2.52 -5.42 11.70
CA TYR A 46 -1.68 -6.47 11.13
C TYR A 46 -2.12 -7.85 11.61
N SER A 47 -2.03 -8.83 10.71
CA SER A 47 -2.34 -10.22 11.04
C SER A 47 -1.43 -10.73 12.17
N THR A 48 -2.01 -11.48 13.10
CA THR A 48 -1.28 -12.14 14.19
C THR A 48 -0.72 -13.49 13.70
N GLY A 49 0.52 -13.79 14.05
CA GLY A 49 1.20 -15.03 13.66
C GLY A 49 2.68 -14.81 13.36
N VAL A 50 3.35 -15.84 12.86
CA VAL A 50 4.75 -15.71 12.40
C VAL A 50 4.75 -14.90 11.11
N PRO A 51 5.42 -13.74 11.06
CA PRO A 51 5.42 -12.90 9.87
C PRO A 51 6.00 -13.62 8.66
N GLU A 52 5.37 -13.45 7.51
CA GLU A 52 5.88 -13.86 6.21
C GLU A 52 5.63 -12.76 5.18
N ILE A 53 6.70 -12.34 4.53
CA ILE A 53 6.66 -11.30 3.50
C ILE A 53 6.66 -11.98 2.13
N THR A 54 5.70 -11.59 1.29
CA THR A 54 5.67 -12.01 -0.11
C THR A 54 5.81 -10.81 -1.00
N ILE A 55 6.73 -10.85 -1.96
CA ILE A 55 6.88 -9.83 -2.99
C ILE A 55 6.67 -10.50 -4.34
N LEU A 56 5.71 -10.00 -5.11
CA LEU A 56 5.37 -10.51 -6.43
C LEU A 56 5.68 -9.48 -7.50
N ARG A 57 6.21 -9.94 -8.63
CA ARG A 57 6.18 -9.22 -9.89
C ARG A 57 5.04 -9.79 -10.71
N ILE A 58 4.09 -8.94 -11.07
CA ILE A 58 2.88 -9.33 -11.81
C ILE A 58 2.92 -8.64 -13.16
N THR A 59 2.79 -9.41 -14.23
CA THR A 59 2.62 -8.90 -15.61
C THR A 59 1.19 -9.19 -16.06
N ILE A 60 0.47 -8.15 -16.45
CA ILE A 60 -0.91 -8.24 -16.93
C ILE A 60 -0.88 -7.94 -18.42
N PRO A 61 -1.16 -8.94 -19.28
CA PRO A 61 -1.16 -8.75 -20.73
C PRO A 61 -2.11 -7.65 -21.20
N PRO A 62 -1.97 -7.15 -22.44
CA PRO A 62 -2.95 -6.26 -23.07
C PRO A 62 -4.36 -6.84 -23.01
N ASP A 63 -5.36 -5.98 -22.95
CA ASP A 63 -6.79 -6.29 -22.98
C ASP A 63 -7.21 -7.42 -21.99
N THR A 64 -6.52 -7.50 -20.85
CA THR A 64 -6.71 -8.57 -19.86
C THR A 64 -7.34 -8.02 -18.58
N GLN A 65 -8.38 -8.70 -18.12
CA GLN A 65 -8.97 -8.52 -16.79
C GLN A 65 -8.59 -9.70 -15.90
N LEU A 66 -8.06 -9.40 -14.72
CA LEU A 66 -7.81 -10.39 -13.68
C LEU A 66 -9.13 -10.93 -13.11
N PRO A 67 -9.15 -12.17 -12.62
CA PRO A 67 -10.30 -12.68 -11.88
C PRO A 67 -10.70 -11.78 -10.73
N LEU A 68 -11.99 -11.76 -10.39
CA LEU A 68 -12.49 -11.12 -9.18
C LEU A 68 -11.88 -11.83 -7.97
N HIS A 69 -11.15 -11.11 -7.12
CA HIS A 69 -10.43 -11.64 -6.00
C HIS A 69 -10.42 -10.67 -4.81
N LYS A 70 -9.95 -11.13 -3.67
CA LYS A 70 -9.73 -10.33 -2.48
C LYS A 70 -8.45 -10.72 -1.78
N HIS A 71 -7.85 -9.80 -1.06
CA HIS A 71 -6.65 -10.02 -0.25
C HIS A 71 -6.99 -10.22 1.21
N SER A 72 -6.35 -11.18 1.86
CA SER A 72 -6.55 -11.46 3.30
C SER A 72 -5.62 -10.63 4.18
N HIS A 73 -4.53 -10.13 3.62
CA HIS A 73 -3.50 -9.39 4.33
C HIS A 73 -3.33 -7.99 3.75
N ILE A 74 -2.81 -7.07 4.58
CA ILE A 74 -2.39 -5.74 4.12
C ILE A 74 -1.35 -5.95 3.02
N ASN A 75 -1.56 -5.26 1.92
CA ASN A 75 -0.63 -5.26 0.79
C ASN A 75 -0.63 -3.91 0.09
N ALA A 76 0.47 -3.63 -0.58
CA ALA A 76 0.66 -2.43 -1.36
C ALA A 76 1.52 -2.74 -2.58
N GLY A 77 1.37 -1.94 -3.63
CA GLY A 77 2.10 -2.15 -4.86
C GLY A 77 2.52 -0.86 -5.53
N VAL A 78 3.40 -1.01 -6.52
CA VAL A 78 3.82 0.07 -7.42
C VAL A 78 3.68 -0.43 -8.85
N LEU A 79 3.00 0.34 -9.69
CA LEU A 79 2.93 0.07 -11.12
C LEU A 79 4.23 0.54 -11.78
N LEU A 80 5.02 -0.40 -12.26
CA LEU A 80 6.32 -0.11 -12.90
C LEU A 80 6.17 0.33 -14.35
N LYS A 81 5.20 -0.28 -15.06
CA LYS A 81 5.00 -0.06 -16.50
C LYS A 81 3.52 -0.13 -16.86
N GLY A 82 3.12 0.65 -17.86
CA GLY A 82 1.79 0.63 -18.42
C GLY A 82 0.77 1.42 -17.61
N LYS A 83 -0.48 1.00 -17.73
CA LYS A 83 -1.63 1.55 -17.00
C LYS A 83 -2.48 0.39 -16.50
N LEU A 84 -3.14 0.58 -15.37
CA LEU A 84 -4.02 -0.42 -14.79
C LEU A 84 -5.24 0.27 -14.18
N THR A 85 -6.41 -0.29 -14.40
CA THR A 85 -7.66 0.10 -13.76
C THR A 85 -7.98 -0.94 -12.70
N VAL A 86 -8.17 -0.53 -11.44
CA VAL A 86 -8.60 -1.42 -10.35
C VAL A 86 -10.02 -1.05 -9.98
N THR A 87 -10.91 -2.03 -9.94
CA THR A 87 -12.35 -1.80 -9.67
C THR A 87 -12.85 -2.76 -8.61
N THR A 88 -13.53 -2.23 -7.59
CA THR A 88 -14.22 -3.04 -6.57
C THR A 88 -15.52 -3.60 -7.13
N GLU A 89 -16.05 -4.68 -6.52
CA GLU A 89 -17.32 -5.31 -6.93
C GLU A 89 -18.50 -4.33 -6.95
N ASN A 90 -18.48 -3.31 -6.09
CA ASN A 90 -19.51 -2.26 -6.03
C ASN A 90 -19.24 -1.04 -6.93
N GLY A 91 -18.23 -1.13 -7.83
CA GLY A 91 -18.00 -0.17 -8.90
C GLY A 91 -17.06 1.01 -8.57
N TYR A 92 -16.45 1.05 -7.39
CA TYR A 92 -15.38 2.01 -7.14
C TYR A 92 -14.19 1.70 -8.03
N THR A 93 -13.64 2.72 -8.68
CA THR A 93 -12.57 2.55 -9.67
C THR A 93 -11.39 3.46 -9.36
N PHE A 94 -10.19 2.90 -9.47
CA PHE A 94 -8.92 3.58 -9.29
C PHE A 94 -8.03 3.37 -10.51
N TYR A 95 -7.46 4.45 -11.03
CA TYR A 95 -6.62 4.44 -12.24
C TYR A 95 -5.16 4.63 -11.86
N LEU A 96 -4.31 3.73 -12.33
CA LEU A 96 -2.87 3.75 -12.15
C LEU A 96 -2.15 3.94 -13.47
N LYS A 97 -1.09 4.73 -13.44
CA LYS A 97 -0.06 4.82 -14.48
C LYS A 97 1.30 4.46 -13.90
N SER A 98 2.27 4.24 -14.77
CA SER A 98 3.66 3.95 -14.35
C SER A 98 4.17 4.95 -13.32
N GLY A 99 4.71 4.44 -12.22
CA GLY A 99 5.19 5.18 -11.05
C GLY A 99 4.15 5.35 -9.93
N ASP A 100 2.86 5.16 -10.20
CA ASP A 100 1.83 5.26 -9.18
C ASP A 100 1.88 4.07 -8.21
N SER A 101 1.58 4.34 -6.94
CA SER A 101 1.43 3.33 -5.90
C SER A 101 -0.02 3.11 -5.53
N ILE A 102 -0.31 1.93 -4.99
CA ILE A 102 -1.61 1.56 -4.48
C ILE A 102 -1.46 0.88 -3.11
N VAL A 103 -2.30 1.27 -2.15
CA VAL A 103 -2.53 0.51 -0.93
C VAL A 103 -3.83 -0.24 -1.11
N GLU A 104 -3.75 -1.57 -1.23
CA GLU A 104 -4.87 -2.41 -1.65
C GLU A 104 -5.95 -2.54 -0.59
N THR A 105 -7.16 -2.89 -1.05
CA THR A 105 -8.27 -3.22 -0.16
C THR A 105 -8.06 -4.59 0.48
N VAL A 106 -8.41 -4.72 1.76
CA VAL A 106 -8.35 -6.00 2.49
C VAL A 106 -9.77 -6.55 2.65
N ASN A 107 -9.94 -7.84 2.36
CA ASN A 107 -11.22 -8.57 2.43
C ASN A 107 -12.35 -8.00 1.56
N LYS A 108 -12.03 -7.21 0.55
CA LYS A 108 -12.99 -6.68 -0.42
C LYS A 108 -12.74 -7.23 -1.81
N TRP A 109 -13.80 -7.65 -2.48
CA TRP A 109 -13.74 -8.16 -3.84
C TRP A 109 -13.45 -7.05 -4.84
N HIS A 110 -12.42 -7.26 -5.67
CA HIS A 110 -11.99 -6.34 -6.71
C HIS A 110 -11.27 -7.08 -7.82
N TYR A 111 -11.02 -6.40 -8.92
CA TYR A 111 -10.22 -6.89 -10.02
C TYR A 111 -9.37 -5.77 -10.62
N GLY A 112 -8.24 -6.14 -11.20
CA GLY A 112 -7.43 -5.27 -12.04
C GLY A 112 -7.74 -5.53 -13.52
N LYS A 113 -7.73 -4.49 -14.33
CA LYS A 113 -7.91 -4.58 -15.80
C LYS A 113 -6.89 -3.72 -16.52
N ASN A 114 -6.17 -4.34 -17.45
CA ASN A 114 -5.35 -3.65 -18.42
C ASN A 114 -6.12 -3.49 -19.72
N GLU A 115 -6.60 -2.30 -20.00
CA GLU A 115 -7.36 -1.95 -21.22
C GLU A 115 -6.48 -1.36 -22.33
N ASN A 116 -5.15 -1.45 -22.17
CA ASN A 116 -4.20 -0.87 -23.11
C ASN A 116 -3.59 -1.94 -24.00
N SER A 117 -2.98 -1.50 -25.10
CA SER A 117 -2.29 -2.35 -26.06
C SER A 117 -0.93 -2.89 -25.60
N GLU A 118 -0.41 -2.37 -24.49
CA GLU A 118 0.87 -2.77 -23.90
C GLU A 118 0.67 -3.50 -22.57
N PRO A 119 1.55 -4.43 -22.19
CA PRO A 119 1.50 -5.07 -20.90
C PRO A 119 1.64 -4.06 -19.75
N ALA A 120 0.90 -4.26 -18.66
CA ALA A 120 1.11 -3.60 -17.40
C ALA A 120 1.97 -4.49 -16.47
N GLU A 121 2.92 -3.88 -15.75
CA GLU A 121 3.80 -4.59 -14.84
C GLU A 121 3.81 -3.90 -13.48
N MET A 122 3.63 -4.66 -12.39
CA MET A 122 3.63 -4.12 -11.04
C MET A 122 4.41 -5.01 -10.08
N ILE A 123 4.93 -4.41 -9.02
CA ILE A 123 5.42 -5.12 -7.84
C ILE A 123 4.39 -4.95 -6.75
N VAL A 124 4.04 -6.06 -6.09
CA VAL A 124 3.13 -6.09 -4.95
C VAL A 124 3.83 -6.72 -3.77
N PHE A 125 3.72 -6.07 -2.63
CA PHE A 125 4.26 -6.49 -1.34
C PHE A 125 3.10 -6.86 -0.41
N TYR A 126 3.12 -8.07 0.17
CA TYR A 126 2.17 -8.54 1.17
C TYR A 126 2.82 -8.64 2.55
N ALA A 127 2.18 -8.04 3.55
CA ALA A 127 2.52 -8.19 4.96
C ALA A 127 1.68 -9.35 5.56
N GLY A 128 2.02 -10.57 5.17
CA GLY A 128 1.29 -11.78 5.54
C GLY A 128 1.86 -12.50 6.76
N VAL A 129 1.34 -13.71 6.98
CA VAL A 129 1.81 -14.65 7.99
C VAL A 129 2.11 -15.99 7.34
N LYS A 130 3.00 -16.75 7.97
CA LYS A 130 3.39 -18.11 7.53
C LYS A 130 2.15 -18.96 7.26
N ASP A 131 2.15 -19.62 6.11
CA ASP A 131 1.06 -20.47 5.61
C ASP A 131 -0.27 -19.67 5.34
N GLY A 132 -0.23 -18.34 5.37
CA GLY A 132 -1.36 -17.48 5.08
C GLY A 132 -1.64 -17.38 3.57
N ILE A 133 -2.92 -17.21 3.22
CA ILE A 133 -3.36 -17.03 1.82
C ILE A 133 -3.38 -15.54 1.51
N ASN A 134 -2.54 -15.09 0.59
CA ASN A 134 -2.45 -13.68 0.22
C ASN A 134 -3.63 -13.21 -0.66
N SER A 135 -4.15 -14.07 -1.53
CA SER A 135 -5.22 -13.73 -2.46
C SER A 135 -6.19 -14.90 -2.64
N ILE A 136 -7.49 -14.60 -2.60
CA ILE A 136 -8.58 -15.56 -2.77
C ILE A 136 -9.36 -15.15 -4.01
N VAL A 137 -9.45 -16.04 -4.99
CA VAL A 137 -10.27 -15.84 -6.20
C VAL A 137 -11.72 -16.20 -5.91
N LYS A 138 -12.65 -15.37 -6.39
CA LYS A 138 -14.08 -15.65 -6.25
C LYS A 138 -14.47 -16.80 -7.17
N SER A 139 -14.91 -17.94 -6.60
CA SER A 139 -15.55 -19.00 -7.37
C SER A 139 -17.01 -18.62 -7.59
N TYR A 140 -17.43 -18.56 -8.84
CA TYR A 140 -18.84 -18.56 -9.19
C TYR A 140 -19.27 -20.03 -9.14
N GLY A 141 -20.07 -20.40 -8.14
CA GLY A 141 -20.62 -21.75 -8.05
C GLY A 141 -21.34 -22.13 -9.33
N GLU A 142 -21.19 -23.40 -9.74
CA GLU A 142 -21.97 -24.04 -10.78
C GLU A 142 -23.47 -24.07 -10.43
#